data_87237cbb3e66870b4cf02e51e40b0d29
#
_entry.id   87237cbb3e66870b4cf02e51e40b0d29
#
_cell.length_a   1.000
_cell.length_b   1.000
_cell.length_c   1.000
_cell.angle_alpha   90.00
_cell.angle_beta   90.00
_cell.angle_gamma   90.00
#
_symmetry.space_group_name_H-M   'P 1'
#
loop_
_entity.id
_entity.type
_entity.pdbx_description
1 polymer ?
#
loop_
_entity_poly.entity_id
_entity_poly.type
_entity_poly.pdbx_seq_one_letter_code
_entity_poly.pdbx_strand_id
1 'polypeptide(L)'
;LDNNAWSYLALPCQQDRTRITRKDIWAIKNSEFLPILSDLNYGEACGLIVSDQQKGQRLFEIMTGLSYPRLYDRRSLFAYDIDCATKGKREGTYFMLPSTKKNSAILSIMKNGHRDLTRNMPAFKRIAESTKAIKGEIERLFQDEVNTLRDVLKDAGETRTQLGHPTVSAFLKHRMVPQLLEKRVALFLANNGVPNSAAVGQLIVKRPHRSKVVVPLIFCELAMVYDCLIEGRTPTGNDAFDAAHYAMSGYCHLFITKDKRLQRVLSGMDNLPNKVMNVESFLEQHIRNRSSTPMS
;
A
#
# COMPACT_ATOMS: atom_id res chain seq x y z
N LEU A 1 6.60 4.59 0.47
CA LEU A 1 6.65 4.56 -1.00
C LEU A 1 5.91 3.35 -1.49
N ASP A 2 5.02 3.51 -2.49
CA ASP A 2 4.48 2.38 -3.24
C ASP A 2 5.52 1.81 -4.23
N ASN A 3 5.16 0.71 -4.90
CA ASN A 3 6.11 0.06 -5.80
C ASN A 3 6.38 0.87 -7.07
N ASN A 4 5.41 1.65 -7.55
CA ASN A 4 5.59 2.54 -8.69
C ASN A 4 6.58 3.68 -8.37
N ALA A 5 6.51 4.24 -7.14
CA ALA A 5 7.46 5.25 -6.68
C ALA A 5 8.88 4.66 -6.49
N TRP A 6 8.98 3.46 -5.92
CA TRP A 6 10.26 2.75 -5.82
C TRP A 6 10.88 2.48 -7.19
N SER A 7 10.08 1.98 -8.14
CA SER A 7 10.53 1.73 -9.51
C SER A 7 10.98 3.01 -10.19
N TYR A 8 10.26 4.12 -9.99
CA TYR A 8 10.64 5.42 -10.53
C TYR A 8 11.98 5.92 -9.98
N LEU A 9 12.24 5.72 -8.69
CA LEU A 9 13.52 6.07 -8.09
C LEU A 9 14.69 5.21 -8.59
N ALA A 10 14.43 3.94 -8.87
CA ALA A 10 15.46 2.98 -9.24
C ALA A 10 15.70 2.89 -10.75
N LEU A 11 14.64 3.05 -11.56
CA LEU A 11 14.61 2.78 -13.00
C LEU A 11 14.09 4.01 -13.76
N PRO A 12 14.86 5.09 -13.85
CA PRO A 12 14.43 6.31 -14.55
C PRO A 12 14.07 5.98 -15.99
N CYS A 13 12.85 6.30 -16.39
CA CYS A 13 12.39 6.13 -17.77
C CYS A 13 13.14 7.11 -18.69
N GLN A 14 13.64 6.62 -19.81
CA GLN A 14 14.36 7.47 -20.80
C GLN A 14 13.47 8.58 -21.40
N GLN A 15 12.14 8.42 -21.30
CA GLN A 15 11.16 9.36 -21.86
C GLN A 15 10.73 10.47 -20.88
N ASP A 16 11.03 10.33 -19.59
CA ASP A 16 10.65 11.31 -18.57
C ASP A 16 11.73 12.41 -18.46
N ARG A 17 11.35 13.65 -18.71
CA ARG A 17 12.23 14.83 -18.58
C ARG A 17 12.64 15.11 -17.13
N THR A 18 11.93 14.58 -16.15
CA THR A 18 12.25 14.65 -14.71
C THR A 18 13.19 13.52 -14.31
N ARG A 19 14.42 13.58 -14.80
CA ARG A 19 15.43 12.56 -14.55
C ARG A 19 15.82 12.56 -13.07
N ILE A 20 15.58 11.46 -12.37
CA ILE A 20 16.14 11.23 -11.04
C ILE A 20 17.65 11.03 -11.16
N THR A 21 18.37 11.81 -10.43
CA THR A 21 19.83 11.81 -10.41
C THR A 21 20.36 11.04 -9.21
N ARG A 22 21.65 10.66 -9.26
CA ARG A 22 22.33 10.11 -8.06
C ARG A 22 22.30 11.11 -6.89
N LYS A 23 22.28 12.42 -7.19
CA LYS A 23 22.15 13.47 -6.17
C LYS A 23 20.80 13.41 -5.46
N ASP A 24 19.70 13.16 -6.17
CA ASP A 24 18.38 13.01 -5.55
C ASP A 24 18.36 11.81 -4.59
N ILE A 25 18.90 10.65 -5.00
CA ILE A 25 18.99 9.45 -4.15
C ILE A 25 19.86 9.73 -2.90
N TRP A 26 21.00 10.39 -3.10
CA TRP A 26 21.88 10.77 -1.99
C TRP A 26 21.17 11.75 -1.04
N ALA A 27 20.46 12.73 -1.58
CA ALA A 27 19.71 13.72 -0.81
C ALA A 27 18.56 13.07 -0.01
N ILE A 28 17.81 12.11 -0.60
CA ILE A 28 16.83 11.33 0.14
C ILE A 28 17.48 10.57 1.30
N LYS A 29 18.61 9.91 1.05
CA LYS A 29 19.33 9.14 2.08
C LYS A 29 19.79 10.00 3.26
N ASN A 30 20.14 11.25 3.02
CA ASN A 30 20.65 12.18 4.02
C ASN A 30 19.57 13.18 4.51
N SER A 31 18.32 13.02 4.08
CA SER A 31 17.22 13.83 4.56
C SER A 31 16.67 13.32 5.90
N GLU A 32 15.75 14.09 6.48
CA GLU A 32 14.97 13.67 7.66
C GLU A 32 13.93 12.57 7.33
N PHE A 33 13.70 12.31 6.05
CA PHE A 33 12.76 11.29 5.62
C PHE A 33 13.38 9.91 5.74
N LEU A 34 12.65 9.04 6.42
CA LEU A 34 13.03 7.64 6.62
C LEU A 34 12.14 6.75 5.74
N PRO A 35 12.57 6.38 4.52
CA PRO A 35 11.81 5.48 3.67
C PRO A 35 11.59 4.13 4.35
N ILE A 36 10.37 3.60 4.23
CA ILE A 36 9.98 2.33 4.82
C ILE A 36 9.60 1.39 3.69
N LEU A 37 10.02 0.14 3.82
CA LEU A 37 9.71 -0.94 2.92
C LEU A 37 8.63 -1.82 3.53
N SER A 38 7.68 -2.30 2.73
CA SER A 38 6.72 -3.31 3.15
C SER A 38 7.12 -4.69 2.62
N ASP A 39 6.56 -5.75 3.22
CA ASP A 39 6.69 -7.11 2.70
C ASP A 39 6.11 -7.24 1.28
N LEU A 40 5.11 -6.43 0.93
CA LEU A 40 4.54 -6.35 -0.41
C LEU A 40 5.55 -5.77 -1.41
N ASN A 41 6.18 -4.63 -1.10
CA ASN A 41 7.22 -4.06 -1.95
C ASN A 41 8.35 -5.05 -2.20
N TYR A 42 8.77 -5.75 -1.14
CA TYR A 42 9.81 -6.76 -1.22
C TYR A 42 9.41 -7.92 -2.14
N GLY A 43 8.17 -8.42 -2.00
CA GLY A 43 7.64 -9.49 -2.84
C GLY A 43 7.60 -9.12 -4.33
N GLU A 44 7.18 -7.90 -4.64
CA GLU A 44 7.14 -7.39 -6.02
C GLU A 44 8.55 -7.19 -6.61
N ALA A 45 9.50 -6.68 -5.80
CA ALA A 45 10.89 -6.57 -6.20
C ALA A 45 11.52 -7.93 -6.50
N CYS A 46 11.20 -8.98 -5.72
CA CYS A 46 11.60 -10.35 -6.01
C CYS A 46 11.04 -10.84 -7.37
N GLY A 47 9.77 -10.49 -7.66
CA GLY A 47 9.16 -10.78 -8.97
C GLY A 47 9.92 -10.14 -10.13
N LEU A 48 10.34 -8.89 -9.97
CA LEU A 48 11.14 -8.21 -10.98
C LEU A 48 12.53 -8.81 -11.14
N ILE A 49 13.20 -9.23 -10.04
CA ILE A 49 14.49 -9.94 -10.13
C ILE A 49 14.37 -11.23 -10.98
N VAL A 50 13.26 -11.95 -10.85
CA VAL A 50 13.04 -13.20 -11.59
C VAL A 50 12.75 -12.95 -13.07
N SER A 51 12.02 -11.88 -13.41
CA SER A 51 11.61 -11.56 -14.78
C SER A 51 12.65 -10.73 -15.55
N ASP A 52 13.33 -9.80 -14.87
CA ASP A 52 14.37 -8.93 -15.41
C ASP A 52 15.43 -8.71 -14.32
N GLN A 53 16.44 -9.57 -14.33
CA GLN A 53 17.45 -9.62 -13.28
C GLN A 53 18.16 -8.29 -13.09
N GLN A 54 18.52 -7.60 -14.17
CA GLN A 54 19.26 -6.34 -14.10
C GLN A 54 18.41 -5.21 -13.45
N LYS A 55 17.16 -5.07 -13.93
CA LYS A 55 16.25 -4.07 -13.36
C LYS A 55 15.89 -4.41 -11.92
N GLY A 56 15.59 -5.68 -11.65
CA GLY A 56 15.24 -6.13 -10.30
C GLY A 56 16.37 -5.93 -9.30
N GLN A 57 17.62 -6.24 -9.70
CA GLN A 57 18.80 -5.98 -8.87
C GLN A 57 18.93 -4.50 -8.53
N ARG A 58 18.81 -3.61 -9.52
CA ARG A 58 18.92 -2.18 -9.32
C ARG A 58 17.81 -1.63 -8.40
N LEU A 59 16.57 -2.08 -8.61
CA LEU A 59 15.45 -1.74 -7.73
C LEU A 59 15.75 -2.16 -6.29
N PHE A 60 16.19 -3.40 -6.11
CA PHE A 60 16.49 -3.99 -4.81
C PHE A 60 17.63 -3.25 -4.09
N GLU A 61 18.68 -2.85 -4.80
CA GLU A 61 19.78 -2.05 -4.27
C GLU A 61 19.32 -0.70 -3.73
N ILE A 62 18.45 0.01 -4.49
CA ILE A 62 17.91 1.30 -4.06
C ILE A 62 16.98 1.13 -2.86
N MET A 63 16.06 0.17 -2.92
CA MET A 63 15.13 -0.10 -1.82
C MET A 63 15.87 -0.41 -0.52
N THR A 64 16.84 -1.31 -0.58
CA THR A 64 17.62 -1.70 0.61
C THR A 64 18.56 -0.60 1.06
N GLY A 65 19.20 0.12 0.14
CA GLY A 65 20.09 1.23 0.45
C GLY A 65 19.43 2.40 1.16
N LEU A 66 18.13 2.63 0.88
CA LEU A 66 17.37 3.71 1.48
C LEU A 66 16.56 3.28 2.73
N SER A 67 16.08 2.04 2.79
CA SER A 67 15.12 1.62 3.81
C SER A 67 15.63 0.57 4.80
N TYR A 68 16.75 -0.10 4.53
CA TYR A 68 17.28 -1.12 5.47
C TYR A 68 17.63 -0.51 6.84
N PRO A 69 17.27 -1.12 7.97
CA PRO A 69 16.52 -2.37 8.15
C PRO A 69 15.00 -2.19 8.34
N ARG A 70 14.41 -1.11 7.86
CA ARG A 70 13.01 -0.71 8.08
C ARG A 70 12.07 -1.46 7.14
N LEU A 71 11.62 -2.63 7.59
CA LEU A 71 10.65 -3.46 6.87
C LEU A 71 9.39 -3.65 7.72
N TYR A 72 8.22 -3.35 7.15
CA TYR A 72 6.94 -3.67 7.75
C TYR A 72 6.53 -5.11 7.42
N ASP A 73 6.13 -5.85 8.46
CA ASP A 73 5.41 -7.09 8.31
C ASP A 73 3.90 -6.83 8.43
N ARG A 74 3.18 -7.12 7.36
CA ARG A 74 1.74 -6.85 7.24
C ARG A 74 0.93 -7.47 8.39
N ARG A 75 1.22 -8.72 8.76
CA ARG A 75 0.49 -9.41 9.83
C ARG A 75 0.68 -8.74 11.19
N SER A 76 1.91 -8.38 11.51
CA SER A 76 2.23 -7.68 12.75
C SER A 76 1.59 -6.30 12.79
N LEU A 77 1.56 -5.61 11.66
CA LEU A 77 0.94 -4.28 11.54
C LEU A 77 -0.58 -4.34 11.72
N PHE A 78 -1.26 -5.32 11.10
CA PHE A 78 -2.70 -5.53 11.29
C PHE A 78 -3.05 -5.89 12.73
N ALA A 79 -2.32 -6.81 13.35
CA ALA A 79 -2.54 -7.17 14.75
C ALA A 79 -2.38 -5.97 15.69
N TYR A 80 -1.36 -5.15 15.44
CA TYR A 80 -1.13 -3.93 16.19
C TYR A 80 -2.26 -2.91 16.00
N ASP A 81 -2.71 -2.67 14.76
CA ASP A 81 -3.79 -1.73 14.44
C ASP A 81 -5.11 -2.16 15.10
N ILE A 82 -5.44 -3.45 15.06
CA ILE A 82 -6.61 -4.02 15.73
C ILE A 82 -6.52 -3.79 17.26
N ASP A 83 -5.37 -4.01 17.86
CA ASP A 83 -5.14 -3.76 19.29
C ASP A 83 -5.29 -2.27 19.64
N CYS A 84 -4.77 -1.37 18.81
CA CYS A 84 -4.96 0.09 18.98
C CYS A 84 -6.43 0.48 18.91
N ALA A 85 -7.14 -0.03 17.90
CA ALA A 85 -8.54 0.31 17.68
C ALA A 85 -9.46 -0.23 18.79
N THR A 86 -9.19 -1.44 19.29
CA THR A 86 -10.04 -2.11 20.28
C THR A 86 -9.70 -1.73 21.72
N LYS A 87 -8.41 -1.73 22.08
CA LYS A 87 -7.93 -1.56 23.45
C LYS A 87 -7.52 -0.12 23.77
N GLY A 88 -7.48 0.76 22.77
CA GLY A 88 -7.07 2.15 22.92
C GLY A 88 -5.59 2.32 23.27
N LYS A 89 -4.75 1.37 22.87
CA LYS A 89 -3.29 1.49 23.06
C LYS A 89 -2.79 2.76 22.40
N ARG A 90 -1.90 3.49 23.05
CA ARG A 90 -1.22 4.64 22.45
C ARG A 90 -0.29 4.17 21.34
N GLU A 91 -0.22 4.97 20.29
CA GLU A 91 0.70 4.73 19.17
C GLU A 91 2.13 4.58 19.69
N GLY A 92 2.73 3.45 19.37
CA GLY A 92 4.15 3.19 19.63
C GLY A 92 4.90 2.99 18.31
N THR A 93 6.20 3.06 18.34
CA THR A 93 7.08 2.89 17.18
C THR A 93 7.31 1.40 16.82
N TYR A 94 6.28 0.59 16.81
CA TYR A 94 6.37 -0.87 16.62
C TYR A 94 6.32 -1.30 15.15
N PHE A 95 7.20 -0.75 14.34
CA PHE A 95 7.11 -0.91 12.89
C PHE A 95 8.15 -1.85 12.28
N MET A 96 9.00 -2.43 13.10
CA MET A 96 10.03 -3.29 12.57
C MET A 96 9.71 -4.75 12.83
N LEU A 97 10.08 -5.60 11.88
CA LEU A 97 10.04 -7.02 12.08
C LEU A 97 10.68 -7.36 13.43
N PRO A 98 9.96 -8.10 14.32
CA PRO A 98 10.57 -8.54 15.56
C PRO A 98 11.83 -9.35 15.23
N SER A 99 12.84 -9.23 16.08
CA SER A 99 14.14 -9.91 15.93
C SER A 99 14.00 -11.44 16.14
N THR A 100 13.33 -12.11 15.20
CA THR A 100 13.22 -13.56 15.16
C THR A 100 14.24 -14.15 14.19
N LYS A 101 14.62 -15.43 14.35
CA LYS A 101 15.51 -16.13 13.40
C LYS A 101 14.99 -16.06 11.96
N LYS A 102 13.67 -16.17 11.75
CA LYS A 102 13.03 -16.08 10.44
C LYS A 102 13.21 -14.68 9.82
N ASN A 103 13.02 -13.65 10.61
CA ASN A 103 13.15 -12.27 10.16
C ASN A 103 14.61 -11.88 9.90
N SER A 104 15.54 -12.43 10.69
CA SER A 104 16.98 -12.27 10.43
C SER A 104 17.39 -12.82 9.08
N ALA A 105 16.83 -13.96 8.66
CA ALA A 105 17.09 -14.51 7.32
C ALA A 105 16.55 -13.60 6.21
N ILE A 106 15.32 -13.09 6.35
CA ILE A 106 14.74 -12.13 5.40
C ILE A 106 15.59 -10.87 5.31
N LEU A 107 15.96 -10.30 6.45
CA LEU A 107 16.81 -9.11 6.52
C LEU A 107 18.20 -9.35 5.93
N SER A 108 18.77 -10.55 6.13
CA SER A 108 20.04 -10.94 5.50
C SER A 108 19.94 -11.03 3.98
N ILE A 109 18.87 -11.62 3.46
CA ILE A 109 18.61 -11.68 2.02
C ILE A 109 18.37 -10.26 1.47
N MET A 110 17.64 -9.41 2.18
CA MET A 110 17.46 -8.00 1.80
C MET A 110 18.82 -7.29 1.70
N LYS A 111 19.66 -7.43 2.70
CA LYS A 111 20.95 -6.71 2.77
C LYS A 111 21.94 -7.17 1.70
N ASN A 112 22.02 -8.47 1.46
CA ASN A 112 23.09 -9.11 0.67
C ASN A 112 22.58 -9.84 -0.58
N GLY A 113 21.27 -10.07 -0.71
CA GLY A 113 20.69 -10.90 -1.75
C GLY A 113 21.02 -10.44 -3.17
N HIS A 114 21.07 -9.10 -3.35
CA HIS A 114 21.45 -8.51 -4.62
C HIS A 114 22.93 -8.72 -5.01
N ARG A 115 23.80 -9.07 -4.06
CA ARG A 115 25.22 -9.31 -4.30
C ARG A 115 25.51 -10.73 -4.76
N ASP A 116 24.66 -11.68 -4.38
CA ASP A 116 24.79 -13.10 -4.77
C ASP A 116 23.44 -13.60 -5.28
N LEU A 117 23.08 -13.13 -6.47
CA LEU A 117 21.81 -13.50 -7.11
C LEU A 117 21.72 -14.98 -7.40
N THR A 118 22.81 -15.61 -7.83
CA THR A 118 22.83 -17.04 -8.15
C THR A 118 22.42 -17.88 -6.95
N ARG A 119 23.02 -17.62 -5.79
CA ARG A 119 22.72 -18.33 -4.54
C ARG A 119 21.29 -18.06 -4.03
N ASN A 120 20.80 -16.84 -4.19
CA ASN A 120 19.51 -16.41 -3.63
C ASN A 120 18.33 -16.55 -4.62
N MET A 121 18.59 -16.89 -5.90
CA MET A 121 17.56 -17.02 -6.92
C MET A 121 16.43 -17.99 -6.55
N PRO A 122 16.67 -19.17 -5.93
CA PRO A 122 15.59 -20.04 -5.49
C PRO A 122 14.67 -19.40 -4.45
N ALA A 123 15.21 -18.55 -3.57
CA ALA A 123 14.42 -17.82 -2.59
C ALA A 123 13.58 -16.71 -3.25
N PHE A 124 14.16 -15.96 -4.19
CA PHE A 124 13.45 -14.94 -4.97
C PHE A 124 12.31 -15.54 -5.78
N LYS A 125 12.52 -16.67 -6.44
CA LYS A 125 11.48 -17.39 -7.19
C LYS A 125 10.31 -17.77 -6.29
N ARG A 126 10.56 -18.41 -5.15
CA ARG A 126 9.49 -18.80 -4.20
C ARG A 126 8.68 -17.59 -3.69
N ILE A 127 9.36 -16.47 -3.39
CA ILE A 127 8.68 -15.25 -2.94
C ILE A 127 7.85 -14.65 -4.08
N ALA A 128 8.40 -14.60 -5.30
CA ALA A 128 7.70 -14.11 -6.48
C ALA A 128 6.45 -14.94 -6.80
N GLU A 129 6.56 -16.28 -6.77
CA GLU A 129 5.45 -17.21 -6.97
C GLU A 129 4.36 -17.03 -5.92
N SER A 130 4.74 -16.92 -4.64
CA SER A 130 3.81 -16.67 -3.55
C SER A 130 3.10 -15.32 -3.73
N THR A 131 3.83 -14.28 -4.10
CA THR A 131 3.26 -12.94 -4.36
C THR A 131 2.29 -12.97 -5.55
N LYS A 132 2.64 -13.67 -6.62
CA LYS A 132 1.78 -13.85 -7.79
C LYS A 132 0.50 -14.62 -7.46
N ALA A 133 0.61 -15.69 -6.66
CA ALA A 133 -0.56 -16.46 -6.21
C ALA A 133 -1.50 -15.60 -5.37
N ILE A 134 -0.98 -14.82 -4.42
CA ILE A 134 -1.76 -13.88 -3.61
C ILE A 134 -2.45 -12.84 -4.52
N LYS A 135 -1.73 -12.26 -5.50
CA LYS A 135 -2.34 -11.31 -6.44
C LYS A 135 -3.52 -11.91 -7.21
N GLY A 136 -3.36 -13.12 -7.73
CA GLY A 136 -4.42 -13.81 -8.47
C GLY A 136 -5.67 -14.13 -7.62
N GLU A 137 -5.46 -14.52 -6.36
CA GLU A 137 -6.57 -14.75 -5.43
C GLU A 137 -7.31 -13.44 -5.11
N ILE A 138 -6.58 -12.38 -4.82
CA ILE A 138 -7.16 -11.07 -4.52
C ILE A 138 -7.89 -10.50 -5.74
N GLU A 139 -7.34 -10.64 -6.94
CA GLU A 139 -7.98 -10.20 -8.18
C GLU A 139 -9.37 -10.83 -8.36
N ARG A 140 -9.48 -12.14 -8.11
CA ARG A 140 -10.76 -12.84 -8.13
C ARG A 140 -11.73 -12.28 -7.08
N LEU A 141 -11.27 -12.09 -5.86
CA LEU A 141 -12.10 -11.50 -4.79
C LEU A 141 -12.59 -10.10 -5.15
N PHE A 142 -11.72 -9.26 -5.71
CA PHE A 142 -12.12 -7.93 -6.16
C PHE A 142 -13.14 -7.97 -7.31
N GLN A 143 -13.00 -8.91 -8.23
CA GLN A 143 -13.98 -9.09 -9.29
C GLN A 143 -15.36 -9.49 -8.75
N ASP A 144 -15.40 -10.42 -7.81
CA ASP A 144 -16.64 -10.83 -7.14
C ASP A 144 -17.27 -9.64 -6.40
N GLU A 145 -16.45 -8.78 -5.84
CA GLU A 145 -16.88 -7.58 -5.15
C GLU A 145 -17.47 -6.50 -6.07
N VAL A 146 -16.85 -6.27 -7.22
CA VAL A 146 -17.42 -5.36 -8.24
C VAL A 146 -18.79 -5.86 -8.69
N ASN A 147 -18.93 -7.17 -8.91
CA ASN A 147 -20.20 -7.77 -9.29
C ASN A 147 -21.23 -7.61 -8.18
N THR A 148 -20.87 -7.94 -6.94
CA THR A 148 -21.75 -7.78 -5.77
C THR A 148 -22.18 -6.32 -5.59
N LEU A 149 -21.27 -5.37 -5.69
CA LEU A 149 -21.62 -3.95 -5.58
C LEU A 149 -22.55 -3.49 -6.70
N ARG A 150 -22.31 -3.98 -7.93
CA ARG A 150 -23.19 -3.71 -9.08
C ARG A 150 -24.61 -4.21 -8.84
N ASP A 151 -24.75 -5.42 -8.32
CA ASP A 151 -26.07 -6.03 -8.04
C ASP A 151 -26.79 -5.28 -6.91
N VAL A 152 -26.08 -4.97 -5.81
CA VAL A 152 -26.63 -4.18 -4.69
C VAL A 152 -27.09 -2.80 -5.14
N LEU A 153 -26.36 -2.11 -6.01
CA LEU A 153 -26.76 -0.82 -6.54
C LEU A 153 -27.97 -0.95 -7.47
N LYS A 154 -28.03 -2.00 -8.28
CA LYS A 154 -29.17 -2.29 -9.15
C LYS A 154 -30.44 -2.60 -8.36
N ASP A 155 -30.34 -3.43 -7.32
CA ASP A 155 -31.47 -3.78 -6.44
C ASP A 155 -31.98 -2.57 -5.65
N ALA A 156 -31.10 -1.63 -5.33
CA ALA A 156 -31.49 -0.35 -4.72
C ALA A 156 -32.18 0.62 -5.70
N GLY A 157 -32.38 0.22 -6.98
CA GLY A 157 -32.92 1.07 -8.03
C GLY A 157 -31.96 2.18 -8.46
N GLU A 158 -30.70 2.08 -8.07
CA GLU A 158 -29.67 3.07 -8.35
C GLU A 158 -28.91 2.68 -9.61
N THR A 159 -29.27 3.27 -10.73
CA THR A 159 -28.50 3.12 -11.97
C THR A 159 -27.28 4.06 -11.93
N ARG A 160 -26.28 3.77 -12.79
CA ARG A 160 -25.06 4.60 -12.96
C ARG A 160 -25.36 6.10 -13.12
N THR A 161 -26.50 6.45 -13.72
CA THR A 161 -27.00 7.80 -13.90
C THR A 161 -27.70 8.38 -12.67
N GLN A 162 -28.30 7.53 -11.82
CA GLN A 162 -29.07 7.95 -10.64
C GLN A 162 -28.19 8.15 -9.38
N LEU A 163 -27.00 7.55 -9.33
CA LEU A 163 -25.99 7.88 -8.33
C LEU A 163 -25.57 9.37 -8.39
N GLY A 164 -26.07 10.11 -9.38
CA GLY A 164 -26.03 11.57 -9.49
C GLY A 164 -24.62 12.21 -9.48
N HIS A 165 -23.65 11.48 -9.01
CA HIS A 165 -22.26 11.91 -8.93
C HIS A 165 -21.32 10.73 -9.20
N PRO A 166 -20.69 10.65 -10.37
CA PRO A 166 -19.78 9.56 -10.73
C PRO A 166 -18.41 9.71 -10.06
N THR A 167 -18.37 10.09 -8.79
CA THR A 167 -17.12 10.27 -8.07
C THR A 167 -17.01 9.31 -6.89
N VAL A 168 -15.80 8.85 -6.61
CA VAL A 168 -15.48 8.05 -5.42
C VAL A 168 -15.94 8.75 -4.13
N SER A 169 -15.74 10.06 -4.02
CA SER A 169 -16.14 10.85 -2.84
C SER A 169 -17.65 10.81 -2.60
N ALA A 170 -18.47 10.91 -3.64
CA ALA A 170 -19.92 10.82 -3.52
C ALA A 170 -20.36 9.42 -3.06
N PHE A 171 -19.76 8.36 -3.64
CA PHE A 171 -20.02 6.99 -3.22
C PHE A 171 -19.67 6.76 -1.74
N LEU A 172 -18.50 7.20 -1.30
CA LEU A 172 -18.07 6.99 0.08
C LEU A 172 -18.94 7.72 1.13
N LYS A 173 -19.70 8.73 0.71
CA LYS A 173 -20.72 9.42 1.53
C LYS A 173 -22.11 8.78 1.45
N HIS A 174 -22.28 7.78 0.59
CA HIS A 174 -23.56 7.12 0.41
C HIS A 174 -23.97 6.34 1.66
N ARG A 175 -25.28 6.36 1.98
CA ARG A 175 -25.87 5.71 3.18
C ARG A 175 -25.57 4.23 3.36
N MET A 176 -25.23 3.53 2.28
CA MET A 176 -24.88 2.09 2.32
C MET A 176 -23.44 1.83 2.78
N VAL A 177 -22.54 2.79 2.60
CA VAL A 177 -21.11 2.59 2.86
C VAL A 177 -20.81 2.21 4.31
N PRO A 178 -21.41 2.81 5.35
CA PRO A 178 -21.17 2.37 6.72
C PRO A 178 -21.48 0.88 6.96
N GLN A 179 -22.58 0.36 6.38
CA GLN A 179 -22.96 -1.05 6.49
C GLN A 179 -22.01 -1.95 5.70
N LEU A 180 -21.61 -1.56 4.49
CA LEU A 180 -20.61 -2.27 3.69
C LEU A 180 -19.27 -2.31 4.42
N LEU A 181 -18.84 -1.20 4.98
CA LEU A 181 -17.61 -1.11 5.77
C LEU A 181 -17.64 -2.06 6.97
N GLU A 182 -18.75 -2.06 7.74
CA GLU A 182 -18.88 -2.94 8.91
C GLU A 182 -18.78 -4.43 8.52
N LYS A 183 -19.54 -4.85 7.51
CA LYS A 183 -19.50 -6.22 7.00
C LYS A 183 -18.10 -6.61 6.52
N ARG A 184 -17.43 -5.72 5.81
CA ARG A 184 -16.08 -5.95 5.27
C ARG A 184 -15.03 -6.03 6.35
N VAL A 185 -15.05 -5.11 7.31
CA VAL A 185 -14.13 -5.15 8.46
C VAL A 185 -14.34 -6.46 9.24
N ALA A 186 -15.59 -6.87 9.49
CA ALA A 186 -15.89 -8.13 10.16
C ALA A 186 -15.34 -9.35 9.39
N LEU A 187 -15.53 -9.39 8.07
CA LEU A 187 -14.99 -10.46 7.20
C LEU A 187 -13.47 -10.48 7.20
N PHE A 188 -12.84 -9.31 7.06
CA PHE A 188 -11.39 -9.18 7.13
C PHE A 188 -10.83 -9.72 8.46
N LEU A 189 -11.46 -9.37 9.59
CA LEU A 189 -11.07 -9.85 10.91
C LEU A 189 -11.25 -11.38 11.04
N ALA A 190 -12.35 -11.93 10.54
CA ALA A 190 -12.60 -13.36 10.53
C ALA A 190 -11.54 -14.13 9.73
N ASN A 191 -11.20 -13.65 8.53
CA ASN A 191 -10.16 -14.23 7.67
C ASN A 191 -8.76 -14.15 8.29
N ASN A 192 -8.54 -13.21 9.20
CA ASN A 192 -7.30 -13.09 9.97
C ASN A 192 -7.36 -13.77 11.35
N GLY A 193 -8.38 -14.60 11.60
CA GLY A 193 -8.51 -15.43 12.81
C GLY A 193 -8.86 -14.64 14.07
N VAL A 194 -9.45 -13.46 13.95
CA VAL A 194 -9.86 -12.64 15.10
C VAL A 194 -11.16 -13.19 15.68
N PRO A 195 -11.19 -13.60 16.96
CA PRO A 195 -12.40 -14.07 17.62
C PRO A 195 -13.47 -12.94 17.68
N ASN A 196 -14.75 -13.32 17.63
CA ASN A 196 -15.87 -12.38 17.70
C ASN A 196 -15.75 -11.21 16.67
N SER A 197 -15.29 -11.54 15.48
CA SER A 197 -14.97 -10.58 14.40
C SER A 197 -16.08 -9.56 14.10
N ALA A 198 -17.35 -9.96 14.22
CA ALA A 198 -18.49 -9.05 14.02
C ALA A 198 -18.53 -7.95 15.11
N ALA A 199 -18.46 -8.32 16.37
CA ALA A 199 -18.49 -7.36 17.49
C ALA A 199 -17.23 -6.46 17.49
N VAL A 200 -16.06 -7.05 17.20
CA VAL A 200 -14.80 -6.30 17.05
C VAL A 200 -14.88 -5.35 15.86
N GLY A 201 -15.43 -5.79 14.73
CA GLY A 201 -15.62 -4.98 13.54
C GLY A 201 -16.51 -3.75 13.80
N GLN A 202 -17.64 -3.94 14.46
CA GLN A 202 -18.52 -2.83 14.89
C GLN A 202 -17.80 -1.82 15.78
N LEU A 203 -17.00 -2.30 16.74
CA LEU A 203 -16.23 -1.43 17.62
C LEU A 203 -15.21 -0.59 16.84
N ILE A 204 -14.50 -1.20 15.89
CA ILE A 204 -13.52 -0.54 15.02
C ILE A 204 -14.20 0.52 14.16
N VAL A 205 -15.31 0.17 13.49
CA VAL A 205 -16.03 1.09 12.60
C VAL A 205 -16.67 2.25 13.35
N LYS A 206 -17.12 2.05 14.60
CA LYS A 206 -17.60 3.14 15.46
C LYS A 206 -16.49 4.13 15.87
N ARG A 207 -15.22 3.74 15.78
CA ARG A 207 -14.05 4.54 16.16
C ARG A 207 -12.98 4.53 15.07
N PRO A 208 -13.32 4.92 13.83
CA PRO A 208 -12.46 4.73 12.67
C PRO A 208 -11.11 5.45 12.80
N HIS A 209 -11.07 6.57 13.53
CA HIS A 209 -9.85 7.34 13.80
C HIS A 209 -8.80 6.59 14.63
N ARG A 210 -9.17 5.48 15.27
CA ARG A 210 -8.24 4.63 16.04
C ARG A 210 -7.60 3.52 15.21
N SER A 211 -8.16 3.23 14.04
CA SER A 211 -7.59 2.28 13.08
C SER A 211 -6.94 3.05 11.94
N LYS A 212 -5.63 2.98 11.83
CA LYS A 212 -4.87 3.65 10.80
C LYS A 212 -4.52 2.76 9.60
N VAL A 213 -4.82 1.47 9.70
CA VAL A 213 -4.50 0.48 8.68
C VAL A 213 -5.72 -0.28 8.22
N VAL A 214 -6.46 -0.97 9.11
CA VAL A 214 -7.57 -1.84 8.72
C VAL A 214 -8.73 -1.05 8.13
N VAL A 215 -9.17 0.01 8.76
CA VAL A 215 -10.26 0.84 8.21
C VAL A 215 -9.85 1.54 6.92
N PRO A 216 -8.71 2.23 6.84
CA PRO A 216 -8.23 2.78 5.57
C PRO A 216 -8.04 1.75 4.46
N LEU A 217 -7.60 0.52 4.76
CA LEU A 217 -7.52 -0.57 3.79
C LEU A 217 -8.90 -0.83 3.17
N ILE A 218 -9.89 -1.12 4.00
CA ILE A 218 -11.23 -1.47 3.54
C ILE A 218 -11.90 -0.30 2.81
N PHE A 219 -11.70 0.94 3.28
CA PHE A 219 -12.17 2.12 2.56
C PHE A 219 -11.52 2.28 1.19
N CYS A 220 -10.20 2.09 1.11
CA CYS A 220 -9.48 2.17 -0.15
C CYS A 220 -9.90 1.06 -1.11
N GLU A 221 -10.10 -0.17 -0.61
CA GLU A 221 -10.64 -1.28 -1.40
C GLU A 221 -12.02 -0.96 -1.96
N LEU A 222 -12.95 -0.48 -1.14
CA LEU A 222 -14.29 -0.06 -1.58
C LEU A 222 -14.21 1.05 -2.62
N ALA A 223 -13.34 2.03 -2.42
CA ALA A 223 -13.12 3.13 -3.35
C ALA A 223 -12.57 2.64 -4.70
N MET A 224 -11.61 1.70 -4.67
CA MET A 224 -11.03 1.10 -5.88
C MET A 224 -12.05 0.24 -6.64
N VAL A 225 -12.86 -0.56 -5.92
CA VAL A 225 -13.95 -1.36 -6.49
C VAL A 225 -14.97 -0.44 -7.18
N TYR A 226 -15.34 0.66 -6.52
CA TYR A 226 -16.27 1.63 -7.10
C TYR A 226 -15.68 2.36 -8.31
N ASP A 227 -14.41 2.74 -8.26
CA ASP A 227 -13.69 3.33 -9.39
C ASP A 227 -13.67 2.39 -10.61
N CYS A 228 -13.44 1.09 -10.39
CA CYS A 228 -13.55 0.08 -11.44
C CYS A 228 -14.96 0.00 -12.02
N LEU A 229 -15.99 0.07 -11.17
CA LEU A 229 -17.40 0.03 -11.59
C LEU A 229 -17.77 1.25 -12.44
N ILE A 230 -17.35 2.46 -12.04
CA ILE A 230 -17.58 3.70 -12.81
C ILE A 230 -16.89 3.64 -14.17
N GLU A 231 -15.65 3.23 -14.20
CA GLU A 231 -14.85 3.15 -15.42
C GLU A 231 -15.27 1.98 -16.34
N GLY A 232 -16.11 1.06 -15.84
CA GLY A 232 -16.53 -0.13 -16.57
C GLY A 232 -15.39 -1.10 -16.84
N ARG A 233 -14.34 -1.08 -16.04
CA ARG A 233 -13.17 -1.94 -16.17
C ARG A 233 -13.19 -3.10 -15.18
N THR A 234 -12.46 -4.13 -15.52
CA THR A 234 -12.19 -5.26 -14.63
C THR A 234 -11.11 -4.85 -13.62
N PRO A 235 -11.32 -5.08 -12.31
CA PRO A 235 -10.26 -4.91 -11.32
C PRO A 235 -9.13 -5.90 -11.55
N THR A 236 -7.94 -5.51 -11.16
CA THR A 236 -6.74 -6.34 -11.24
C THR A 236 -6.16 -6.58 -9.85
N GLY A 237 -5.30 -7.58 -9.72
CA GLY A 237 -4.58 -7.81 -8.48
C GLY A 237 -3.70 -6.61 -8.05
N ASN A 238 -3.31 -5.76 -8.99
CA ASN A 238 -2.60 -4.52 -8.67
C ASN A 238 -3.48 -3.53 -7.92
N ASP A 239 -4.77 -3.41 -8.23
CA ASP A 239 -5.68 -2.51 -7.54
C ASP A 239 -5.73 -2.78 -6.03
N ALA A 240 -5.80 -4.06 -5.66
CA ALA A 240 -5.80 -4.46 -4.27
C ALA A 240 -4.44 -4.28 -3.59
N PHE A 241 -3.35 -4.50 -4.34
CA PHE A 241 -2.01 -4.24 -3.83
C PHE A 241 -1.77 -2.76 -3.60
N ASP A 242 -2.28 -1.89 -4.48
CA ASP A 242 -2.23 -0.43 -4.30
C ASP A 242 -2.98 0.00 -3.04
N ALA A 243 -4.19 -0.55 -2.80
CA ALA A 243 -4.93 -0.32 -1.56
C ALA A 243 -4.15 -0.81 -0.33
N ALA A 244 -3.53 -2.00 -0.41
CA ALA A 244 -2.73 -2.56 0.67
C ALA A 244 -1.46 -1.74 0.94
N HIS A 245 -0.75 -1.29 -0.10
CA HIS A 245 0.42 -0.41 0.04
C HIS A 245 0.06 0.90 0.72
N TYR A 246 -1.07 1.51 0.32
CA TYR A 246 -1.55 2.71 0.97
C TYR A 246 -1.88 2.47 2.44
N ALA A 247 -2.65 1.43 2.74
CA ALA A 247 -3.05 1.10 4.11
C ALA A 247 -1.85 0.81 5.02
N MET A 248 -0.84 0.08 4.54
CA MET A 248 0.38 -0.18 5.30
C MET A 248 1.17 1.08 5.65
N SER A 249 0.92 2.19 4.95
CA SER A 249 1.50 3.49 5.29
C SER A 249 0.75 4.25 6.39
N GLY A 250 -0.34 3.71 6.93
CA GLY A 250 -1.24 4.41 7.85
C GLY A 250 -0.58 5.01 9.08
N TYR A 251 0.54 4.45 9.51
CA TYR A 251 1.37 4.99 10.59
C TYR A 251 2.56 5.84 10.09
N CYS A 252 2.65 6.09 8.79
CA CYS A 252 3.64 7.00 8.22
C CYS A 252 3.05 8.41 8.13
N HIS A 253 3.91 9.43 8.11
CA HIS A 253 3.46 10.81 7.90
C HIS A 253 3.10 11.06 6.44
N LEU A 254 3.72 10.32 5.53
CA LEU A 254 3.64 10.58 4.10
C LEU A 254 3.58 9.28 3.31
N PHE A 255 2.63 9.19 2.39
CA PHE A 255 2.56 8.16 1.36
C PHE A 255 2.91 8.76 0.01
N ILE A 256 3.90 8.18 -0.65
CA ILE A 256 4.39 8.68 -1.94
C ILE A 256 4.10 7.64 -3.01
N THR A 257 3.42 8.06 -4.06
CA THR A 257 3.08 7.21 -5.20
C THR A 257 3.30 7.96 -6.53
N LYS A 258 3.60 7.22 -7.60
CA LYS A 258 3.55 7.73 -8.99
C LYS A 258 2.25 7.36 -9.69
N ASP A 259 1.44 6.51 -9.10
CA ASP A 259 0.17 6.09 -9.69
C ASP A 259 -0.87 7.21 -9.62
N LYS A 260 -1.17 7.81 -10.78
CA LYS A 260 -2.16 8.90 -10.90
C LYS A 260 -3.58 8.46 -10.56
N ARG A 261 -3.90 7.19 -10.83
CA ARG A 261 -5.21 6.64 -10.53
C ARG A 261 -5.39 6.44 -9.03
N LEU A 262 -4.41 5.82 -8.37
CA LEU A 262 -4.41 5.70 -6.92
C LEU A 262 -4.50 7.08 -6.24
N GLN A 263 -3.75 8.08 -6.74
CA GLN A 263 -3.86 9.46 -6.24
C GLN A 263 -5.28 10.02 -6.41
N ARG A 264 -5.92 9.80 -7.56
CA ARG A 264 -7.31 10.23 -7.81
C ARG A 264 -8.29 9.57 -6.85
N VAL A 265 -8.18 8.26 -6.65
CA VAL A 265 -9.02 7.52 -5.71
C VAL A 265 -8.83 8.04 -4.29
N LEU A 266 -7.58 8.17 -3.84
CA LEU A 266 -7.26 8.66 -2.50
C LEU A 266 -7.70 10.12 -2.29
N SER A 267 -7.62 10.98 -3.32
CA SER A 267 -8.12 12.36 -3.23
C SER A 267 -9.63 12.46 -3.03
N GLY A 268 -10.37 11.41 -3.38
CA GLY A 268 -11.81 11.29 -3.11
C GLY A 268 -12.15 10.79 -1.71
N MET A 269 -11.16 10.42 -0.90
CA MET A 269 -11.35 9.91 0.45
C MET A 269 -11.12 11.04 1.47
N ASP A 270 -12.09 11.22 2.38
CA ASP A 270 -11.95 12.15 3.50
C ASP A 270 -11.16 11.50 4.65
N ASN A 271 -10.49 12.31 5.46
CA ASN A 271 -9.81 11.88 6.69
C ASN A 271 -8.75 10.78 6.50
N LEU A 272 -7.92 10.91 5.49
CA LEU A 272 -6.79 10.02 5.28
C LEU A 272 -5.83 10.05 6.48
N PRO A 273 -5.27 8.90 6.90
CA PRO A 273 -4.37 8.84 8.06
C PRO A 273 -3.03 9.54 7.80
N ASN A 274 -2.67 9.74 6.54
CA ASN A 274 -1.40 10.35 6.13
C ASN A 274 -1.58 11.25 4.90
N LYS A 275 -0.61 12.13 4.69
CA LYS A 275 -0.56 12.96 3.48
C LYS A 275 -0.14 12.09 2.27
N VAL A 276 -0.91 12.18 1.20
CA VAL A 276 -0.59 11.52 -0.08
C VAL A 276 0.11 12.52 -0.99
N MET A 277 1.20 12.12 -1.61
CA MET A 277 1.99 12.98 -2.48
C MET A 277 2.49 12.22 -3.72
N ASN A 278 2.53 12.92 -4.84
CA ASN A 278 3.22 12.45 -6.03
C ASN A 278 4.74 12.48 -5.82
N VAL A 279 5.46 11.54 -6.45
CA VAL A 279 6.90 11.42 -6.27
C VAL A 279 7.67 12.64 -6.78
N GLU A 280 7.23 13.23 -7.89
CA GLU A 280 7.84 14.44 -8.45
C GLU A 280 7.68 15.63 -7.49
N SER A 281 6.46 15.84 -6.98
CA SER A 281 6.19 16.89 -5.99
C SER A 281 6.98 16.69 -4.69
N PHE A 282 7.15 15.45 -4.25
CA PHE A 282 8.00 15.14 -3.10
C PHE A 282 9.45 15.54 -3.34
N LEU A 283 10.01 15.16 -4.49
CA LEU A 283 11.39 15.51 -4.83
C LEU A 283 11.60 17.02 -4.90
N GLU A 284 10.69 17.74 -5.52
CA GLU A 284 10.78 19.19 -5.64
C GLU A 284 10.64 19.88 -4.29
N GLN A 285 9.59 19.59 -3.53
CA GLN A 285 9.27 20.29 -2.30
C GLN A 285 10.21 19.97 -1.13
N HIS A 286 10.65 18.73 -1.04
CA HIS A 286 11.34 18.24 0.16
C HIS A 286 12.81 17.87 -0.05
N ILE A 287 13.23 17.65 -1.28
CA ILE A 287 14.58 17.20 -1.58
C ILE A 287 15.38 18.28 -2.32
N ARG A 288 14.90 18.75 -3.47
CA ARG A 288 15.65 19.68 -4.33
C ARG A 288 15.69 21.11 -3.79
N ASN A 289 14.55 21.62 -3.30
CA ASN A 289 14.47 22.98 -2.78
C ASN A 289 15.28 23.18 -1.48
N ARG A 290 15.42 22.13 -0.65
CA ARG A 290 16.27 22.20 0.54
C ARG A 290 17.78 22.21 0.23
N SER A 291 18.17 21.63 -0.91
CA SER A 291 19.57 21.62 -1.35
C SER A 291 20.03 22.99 -1.89
N SER A 292 19.12 23.92 -2.13
CA SER A 292 19.38 25.27 -2.62
C SER A 292 19.47 26.32 -1.51
N THR A 293 19.18 25.97 -0.25
CA THR A 293 19.38 26.88 0.89
C THR A 293 20.81 26.70 1.39
N PRO A 294 21.71 27.70 1.27
CA PRO A 294 23.04 27.59 1.82
C PRO A 294 22.96 27.40 3.33
N MET A 295 23.68 26.41 3.86
CA MET A 295 23.90 26.30 5.30
C MET A 295 24.49 27.61 5.79
N SER A 296 23.70 28.37 6.50
CA SER A 296 24.13 29.56 7.23
C SER A 296 24.95 29.19 8.45
#